data_d9664f80fddd419270c40e221f9a8a68
#
_entry.id   d9664f80fddd419270c40e221f9a8a68
#
_cell.length_a   1.000
_cell.length_b   1.000
_cell.length_c   1.000
_cell.angle_alpha   90.00
_cell.angle_beta   90.00
_cell.angle_gamma   90.00
#
_symmetry.space_group_name_H-M   'P 1'
#
loop_
_entity.id
_entity.type
_entity.pdbx_description
1 polymer ?
#
loop_
_entity_poly.entity_id
_entity_poly.type
_entity_poly.pdbx_seq_one_letter_code
_entity_poly.pdbx_strand_id
1 'polypeptide(L)'
;MAVTKQTLTPGNGVDRPRAGDDVTIEYTGYLFDAAAPGTKGKKFDSSIGRGDFNVKIGIGRVIKGWDDGIIGADGQEGLSLGEKATLTISSDYGYGANGFPGHIPPNADLVFDVELKAIGSKRA
;
A
#
# COMPACT_ATOMS: atom_id res chain seq x y z
N MET A 1 -4.52 8.07 13.11
CA MET A 1 -4.81 7.47 11.80
C MET A 1 -4.02 6.19 11.63
N ALA A 2 -4.70 5.14 11.27
CA ALA A 2 -4.06 3.83 11.11
C ALA A 2 -3.28 3.73 9.80
N VAL A 3 -3.61 4.55 8.81
CA VAL A 3 -2.91 4.63 7.52
C VAL A 3 -2.67 6.10 7.19
N THR A 4 -1.43 6.44 6.80
CA THR A 4 -1.12 7.75 6.26
C THR A 4 -0.52 7.59 4.87
N LYS A 5 -0.83 8.52 3.98
CA LYS A 5 -0.34 8.52 2.61
C LYS A 5 0.51 9.77 2.37
N GLN A 6 1.69 9.56 1.79
CA GLN A 6 2.52 10.65 1.30
C GLN A 6 2.73 10.46 -0.20
N THR A 7 2.20 11.36 -1.01
CA THR A 7 2.36 11.29 -2.46
C THR A 7 3.79 11.64 -2.85
N LEU A 8 4.43 10.75 -3.60
CA LEU A 8 5.77 10.98 -4.15
C LEU A 8 5.71 11.52 -5.57
N THR A 9 4.81 10.95 -6.39
CA THR A 9 4.56 11.40 -7.75
C THR A 9 3.05 11.45 -7.94
N PRO A 10 2.46 12.60 -8.31
CA PRO A 10 1.02 12.68 -8.52
C PRO A 10 0.55 11.76 -9.64
N GLY A 11 -0.65 11.19 -9.47
CA GLY A 11 -1.33 10.50 -10.56
C GLY A 11 -2.10 11.49 -11.42
N ASN A 12 -3.09 10.97 -12.17
CA ASN A 12 -3.89 11.85 -13.05
C ASN A 12 -4.95 12.67 -12.30
N GLY A 13 -5.18 12.38 -11.01
CA GLY A 13 -6.13 13.14 -10.19
C GLY A 13 -7.59 12.90 -10.51
N VAL A 14 -7.89 12.02 -11.46
CA VAL A 14 -9.25 11.80 -11.98
C VAL A 14 -9.72 10.38 -11.75
N ASP A 15 -8.92 9.40 -12.18
CA ASP A 15 -9.29 7.98 -12.10
C ASP A 15 -8.82 7.42 -10.77
N ARG A 16 -9.77 6.97 -9.95
CA ARG A 16 -9.49 6.39 -8.63
C ARG A 16 -10.23 5.08 -8.48
N PRO A 17 -9.59 4.06 -7.89
CA PRO A 17 -10.26 2.78 -7.72
C PRO A 17 -11.35 2.84 -6.66
N ARG A 18 -12.32 1.96 -6.82
CA ARG A 18 -13.42 1.73 -5.87
C ARG A 18 -13.37 0.30 -5.39
N ALA A 19 -14.06 0.02 -4.28
CA ALA A 19 -14.15 -1.34 -3.76
C ALA A 19 -14.66 -2.28 -4.85
N GLY A 20 -13.94 -3.39 -5.04
CA GLY A 20 -14.25 -4.38 -6.05
C GLY A 20 -13.54 -4.19 -7.38
N ASP A 21 -12.86 -3.07 -7.59
CA ASP A 21 -12.08 -2.87 -8.81
C ASP A 21 -10.83 -3.74 -8.82
N ASP A 22 -10.44 -4.21 -10.00
CA ASP A 22 -9.15 -4.84 -10.19
C ASP A 22 -8.08 -3.77 -10.36
N VAL A 23 -7.03 -3.84 -9.56
CA VAL A 23 -5.92 -2.88 -9.67
C VAL A 23 -4.62 -3.62 -9.96
N THR A 24 -3.71 -2.92 -10.64
CA THR A 24 -2.35 -3.39 -10.89
C THR A 24 -1.40 -2.48 -10.14
N ILE A 25 -0.58 -3.05 -9.27
CA ILE A 25 0.26 -2.33 -8.33
C ILE A 25 1.69 -2.83 -8.40
N GLU A 26 2.65 -1.90 -8.37
CA GLU A 26 4.03 -2.20 -8.04
C GLU A 26 4.27 -1.74 -6.61
N TYR A 27 4.91 -2.57 -5.79
CA TYR A 27 5.13 -2.22 -4.39
C TYR A 27 6.45 -2.74 -3.85
N THR A 28 6.92 -2.09 -2.78
CA THR A 28 7.99 -2.58 -1.91
C THR A 28 7.60 -2.29 -0.47
N GLY A 29 7.66 -3.31 0.38
CA GLY A 29 7.28 -3.21 1.79
C GLY A 29 8.48 -3.27 2.72
N TYR A 30 8.46 -2.41 3.74
CA TYR A 30 9.49 -2.31 4.76
C TYR A 30 8.86 -2.36 6.14
N LEU A 31 9.63 -2.85 7.12
CA LEU A 31 9.28 -2.66 8.52
C LEU A 31 9.51 -1.19 8.88
N PHE A 32 8.58 -0.60 9.63
CA PHE A 32 8.75 0.77 10.11
C PHE A 32 9.92 0.82 11.08
N ASP A 33 10.84 1.75 10.86
CA ASP A 33 11.98 2.01 11.74
C ASP A 33 12.18 3.52 11.81
N ALA A 34 11.87 4.11 12.96
CA ALA A 34 11.96 5.56 13.14
C ALA A 34 13.37 6.10 12.93
N ALA A 35 14.39 5.28 13.11
CA ALA A 35 15.79 5.68 12.95
C ALA A 35 16.29 5.52 11.51
N ALA A 36 15.53 4.84 10.64
CA ALA A 36 15.95 4.60 9.27
C ALA A 36 15.56 5.77 8.35
N PRO A 37 16.29 5.99 7.24
CA PRO A 37 15.90 7.01 6.26
C PRO A 37 14.49 6.75 5.72
N GLY A 38 13.63 7.76 5.76
CA GLY A 38 12.24 7.64 5.33
C GLY A 38 11.42 6.67 6.15
N THR A 39 11.88 6.33 7.37
CA THR A 39 11.30 5.31 8.26
C THR A 39 11.27 3.91 7.66
N LYS A 40 12.00 3.67 6.57
CA LYS A 40 12.04 2.39 5.87
C LYS A 40 13.16 1.52 6.44
N GLY A 41 12.79 0.61 7.30
CA GLY A 41 13.71 -0.35 7.89
C GLY A 41 13.96 -1.53 6.95
N LYS A 42 13.93 -2.74 7.50
CA LYS A 42 14.19 -3.96 6.72
C LYS A 42 13.10 -4.18 5.67
N LYS A 43 13.51 -4.36 4.41
CA LYS A 43 12.59 -4.76 3.34
C LYS A 43 12.14 -6.21 3.57
N PHE A 44 10.83 -6.46 3.51
CA PHE A 44 10.31 -7.82 3.71
C PHE A 44 9.63 -8.39 2.47
N ASP A 45 9.24 -7.55 1.52
CA ASP A 45 8.57 -8.00 0.29
C ASP A 45 8.67 -6.94 -0.80
N SER A 46 8.57 -7.37 -2.06
CA SER A 46 8.55 -6.45 -3.21
C SER A 46 8.00 -7.18 -4.43
N SER A 47 7.26 -6.45 -5.26
CA SER A 47 6.85 -6.96 -6.58
C SER A 47 7.92 -6.74 -7.64
N ILE A 48 8.93 -5.90 -7.36
CA ILE A 48 9.98 -5.59 -8.32
C ILE A 48 10.78 -6.85 -8.62
N GLY A 49 10.91 -7.17 -9.91
CA GLY A 49 11.59 -8.38 -10.36
C GLY A 49 10.69 -9.63 -10.45
N ARG A 50 9.44 -9.54 -9.99
CA ARG A 50 8.47 -10.64 -10.05
C ARG A 50 7.27 -10.34 -10.92
N GLY A 51 7.18 -9.14 -11.47
CA GLY A 51 6.01 -8.65 -12.20
C GLY A 51 5.02 -7.96 -11.29
N ASP A 52 4.14 -7.16 -11.89
CA ASP A 52 3.18 -6.36 -11.15
C ASP A 52 2.16 -7.23 -10.43
N PHE A 53 1.65 -6.72 -9.32
CA PHE A 53 0.67 -7.41 -8.50
C PHE A 53 -0.74 -6.99 -8.90
N ASN A 54 -1.57 -7.95 -9.26
CA ASN A 54 -2.97 -7.72 -9.65
C ASN A 54 -3.88 -8.24 -8.56
N VAL A 55 -4.81 -7.42 -8.09
CA VAL A 55 -5.72 -7.81 -7.01
C VAL A 55 -7.00 -7.00 -7.06
N LYS A 56 -8.11 -7.57 -6.59
CA LYS A 56 -9.33 -6.81 -6.31
C LYS A 56 -9.14 -6.05 -5.01
N ILE A 57 -9.32 -4.73 -5.07
CA ILE A 57 -9.09 -3.85 -3.93
C ILE A 57 -10.40 -3.56 -3.18
N GLY A 58 -10.30 -3.33 -1.88
CA GLY A 58 -11.42 -2.87 -1.06
C GLY A 58 -12.36 -3.95 -0.55
N ILE A 59 -12.01 -5.23 -0.72
CA ILE A 59 -12.86 -6.36 -0.31
C ILE A 59 -12.16 -7.34 0.62
N GLY A 60 -11.09 -6.90 1.30
CA GLY A 60 -10.40 -7.73 2.29
C GLY A 60 -9.46 -8.78 1.72
N ARG A 61 -9.05 -8.67 0.46
CA ARG A 61 -8.09 -9.58 -0.17
C ARG A 61 -6.65 -9.27 0.20
N VAL A 62 -6.40 -8.08 0.71
CA VAL A 62 -5.10 -7.58 1.15
C VAL A 62 -5.26 -6.99 2.55
N ILE A 63 -4.15 -6.60 3.18
CA ILE A 63 -4.22 -5.97 4.49
C ILE A 63 -5.08 -4.69 4.41
N LYS A 64 -5.76 -4.39 5.52
CA LYS A 64 -6.69 -3.27 5.58
C LYS A 64 -6.03 -1.94 5.21
N GLY A 65 -4.76 -1.77 5.57
CA GLY A 65 -4.01 -0.57 5.23
C GLY A 65 -3.87 -0.32 3.73
N TRP A 66 -3.81 -1.39 2.93
CA TRP A 66 -3.80 -1.27 1.48
C TRP A 66 -5.18 -0.89 0.95
N ASP A 67 -6.24 -1.57 1.42
CA ASP A 67 -7.59 -1.23 0.98
C ASP A 67 -7.90 0.23 1.29
N ASP A 68 -7.63 0.67 2.50
CA ASP A 68 -7.92 2.05 2.93
C ASP A 68 -6.96 3.06 2.28
N GLY A 69 -5.69 2.71 2.14
CA GLY A 69 -4.71 3.63 1.56
C GLY A 69 -4.87 3.83 0.06
N ILE A 70 -5.26 2.79 -0.65
CA ILE A 70 -5.42 2.84 -2.11
C ILE A 70 -6.76 3.44 -2.50
N ILE A 71 -7.84 3.08 -1.81
CA ILE A 71 -9.17 3.62 -2.08
C ILE A 71 -9.40 4.97 -1.39
N GLY A 72 -8.84 5.14 -0.21
CA GLY A 72 -9.09 6.27 0.66
C GLY A 72 -10.04 5.91 1.78
N ALA A 73 -9.91 6.56 2.92
CA ALA A 73 -10.73 6.37 4.09
C ALA A 73 -10.52 7.53 5.07
N ASP A 74 -11.51 7.77 5.93
CA ASP A 74 -11.40 8.72 7.04
C ASP A 74 -10.96 10.13 6.58
N GLY A 75 -11.50 10.60 5.45
CA GLY A 75 -11.19 11.92 4.92
C GLY A 75 -9.88 12.02 4.16
N GLN A 76 -9.12 10.92 4.06
CA GLN A 76 -7.88 10.88 3.28
C GLN A 76 -8.17 10.32 1.89
N GLU A 77 -7.67 11.00 0.86
CA GLU A 77 -7.83 10.52 -0.50
C GLU A 77 -6.99 9.28 -0.76
N GLY A 78 -7.52 8.38 -1.59
CA GLY A 78 -6.76 7.24 -2.10
C GLY A 78 -5.80 7.64 -3.21
N LEU A 79 -5.30 6.63 -3.91
CA LEU A 79 -4.41 6.86 -5.06
C LEU A 79 -5.23 7.14 -6.31
N SER A 80 -4.72 8.01 -7.18
CA SER A 80 -5.22 8.13 -8.54
C SER A 80 -4.31 7.37 -9.49
N LEU A 81 -4.80 7.11 -10.70
CA LEU A 81 -4.08 6.32 -11.70
C LEU A 81 -2.72 6.95 -12.01
N GLY A 82 -1.66 6.17 -11.88
CA GLY A 82 -0.28 6.60 -12.08
C GLY A 82 0.39 7.18 -10.85
N GLU A 83 -0.32 7.31 -9.74
CA GLU A 83 0.25 7.87 -8.51
C GLU A 83 1.25 6.91 -7.87
N LYS A 84 2.36 7.48 -7.41
CA LYS A 84 3.33 6.79 -6.56
C LYS A 84 3.28 7.42 -5.19
N ALA A 85 3.14 6.61 -4.15
CA ALA A 85 2.99 7.10 -2.78
C ALA A 85 3.63 6.17 -1.78
N THR A 86 3.92 6.71 -0.60
CA THR A 86 4.34 5.92 0.56
C THR A 86 3.15 5.82 1.51
N LEU A 87 2.78 4.58 1.85
CA LEU A 87 1.74 4.29 2.85
C LEU A 87 2.43 3.85 4.13
N THR A 88 2.16 4.54 5.23
CA THR A 88 2.59 4.13 6.56
C THR A 88 1.37 3.55 7.27
N ILE A 89 1.48 2.30 7.72
CA ILE A 89 0.36 1.49 8.17
C ILE A 89 0.65 0.98 9.57
N SER A 90 -0.25 1.28 10.52
CA SER A 90 -0.13 0.73 11.88
C SER A 90 -0.39 -0.77 11.87
N SER A 91 0.14 -1.48 12.87
CA SER A 91 0.09 -2.95 12.91
C SER A 91 -1.33 -3.50 12.88
N ASP A 92 -2.29 -2.81 13.49
CA ASP A 92 -3.70 -3.24 13.51
C ASP A 92 -4.36 -3.17 12.12
N TYR A 93 -3.81 -2.40 11.19
CA TYR A 93 -4.23 -2.35 9.79
C TYR A 93 -3.30 -3.17 8.88
N GLY A 94 -2.30 -3.79 9.45
CA GLY A 94 -1.37 -4.70 8.78
C GLY A 94 -1.56 -6.13 9.24
N TYR A 95 -0.50 -6.74 9.79
CA TYR A 95 -0.52 -8.14 10.20
C TYR A 95 -0.75 -8.34 11.70
N GLY A 96 -0.97 -7.24 12.45
CA GLY A 96 -1.42 -7.29 13.83
C GLY A 96 -0.49 -8.01 14.79
N ALA A 97 -1.09 -8.58 15.84
CA ALA A 97 -0.36 -9.26 16.90
C ALA A 97 0.29 -10.58 16.45
N ASN A 98 -0.18 -11.17 15.36
CA ASN A 98 0.38 -12.43 14.84
C ASN A 98 1.60 -12.19 13.94
N GLY A 99 1.68 -11.04 13.29
CA GLY A 99 2.71 -10.79 12.29
C GLY A 99 2.59 -11.76 11.12
N PHE A 100 3.70 -11.94 10.40
CA PHE A 100 3.84 -12.96 9.36
C PHE A 100 5.13 -13.71 9.66
N PRO A 101 5.06 -14.95 10.19
CA PRO A 101 6.24 -15.66 10.66
C PRO A 101 7.36 -15.72 9.62
N GLY A 102 8.57 -15.38 10.06
CA GLY A 102 9.75 -15.34 9.20
C GLY A 102 9.94 -14.04 8.41
N HIS A 103 8.93 -13.17 8.36
CA HIS A 103 8.97 -11.94 7.57
C HIS A 103 8.61 -10.71 8.37
N ILE A 104 7.52 -10.76 9.13
CA ILE A 104 6.99 -9.60 9.87
C ILE A 104 6.78 -10.00 11.32
N PRO A 105 7.45 -9.32 12.27
CA PRO A 105 7.25 -9.61 13.70
C PRO A 105 5.86 -9.19 14.18
N PRO A 106 5.42 -9.70 15.34
CA PRO A 106 4.17 -9.25 15.94
C PRO A 106 4.17 -7.75 16.20
N ASN A 107 3.02 -7.13 16.01
CA ASN A 107 2.77 -5.71 16.29
C ASN A 107 3.68 -4.75 15.53
N ALA A 108 4.13 -5.14 14.33
CA ALA A 108 4.98 -4.28 13.51
C ALA A 108 4.18 -3.29 12.68
N ASP A 109 4.55 -2.02 12.76
CA ASP A 109 4.07 -1.02 11.81
C ASP A 109 4.84 -1.20 10.49
N LEU A 110 4.19 -0.86 9.38
CA LEU A 110 4.71 -1.14 8.04
C LEU A 110 4.79 0.13 7.20
N VAL A 111 5.72 0.13 6.26
CA VAL A 111 5.85 1.22 5.27
C VAL A 111 5.89 0.57 3.89
N PHE A 112 4.99 0.99 3.00
CA PHE A 112 4.95 0.52 1.62
C PHE A 112 5.14 1.68 0.66
N ASP A 113 6.07 1.53 -0.28
CA ASP A 113 6.08 2.35 -1.49
C ASP A 113 5.20 1.64 -2.51
N VAL A 114 4.19 2.33 -3.03
CA VAL A 114 3.24 1.75 -3.97
C VAL A 114 3.07 2.66 -5.17
N GLU A 115 2.84 2.04 -6.33
CA GLU A 115 2.50 2.75 -7.56
C GLU A 115 1.28 2.09 -8.17
N LEU A 116 0.24 2.88 -8.44
CA LEU A 116 -1.00 2.39 -9.05
C LEU A 116 -0.85 2.46 -10.57
N LYS A 117 -0.61 1.32 -11.20
CA LYS A 117 -0.30 1.24 -12.63
C LYS A 117 -1.53 1.06 -13.51
N ALA A 118 -2.58 0.45 -12.99
CA ALA A 118 -3.80 0.22 -13.76
C ALA A 118 -5.00 0.06 -12.86
N ILE A 119 -6.17 0.43 -13.39
CA ILE A 119 -7.49 0.19 -12.78
C ILE A 119 -8.31 -0.52 -13.86
N GLY A 120 -8.56 -1.83 -13.68
CA GLY A 120 -9.17 -2.64 -14.73
C GLY A 120 -8.31 -2.63 -15.99
N SER A 121 -8.91 -2.30 -17.11
CA SER A 121 -8.19 -2.19 -18.41
C SER A 121 -7.54 -0.81 -18.61
N LYS A 122 -7.82 0.15 -17.74
CA LYS A 122 -7.28 1.52 -17.85
C LYS A 122 -5.89 1.56 -17.25
N ARG A 123 -4.90 1.92 -18.04
CA ARG A 123 -3.51 1.98 -17.61
C ARG A 123 -3.01 3.42 -17.51
N ALA A 124 -2.05 3.59 -16.60
CA ALA A 124 -1.36 4.88 -16.45
C ALA A 124 -0.51 5.21 -17.67
#